data_53e1436e718bd0c0e03cb8f178e4aa3c
#
_entry.id   53e1436e718bd0c0e03cb8f178e4aa3c
#
_cell.length_a   1.000
_cell.length_b   1.000
_cell.length_c   1.000
_cell.angle_alpha   90.00
_cell.angle_beta   90.00
_cell.angle_gamma   90.00
#
_symmetry.space_group_name_H-M   'P 1'
#
loop_
_entity.id
_entity.type
_entity.pdbx_description
1 polymer ?
#
loop_
_entity_poly.entity_id
_entity_poly.type
_entity_poly.pdbx_seq_one_letter_code
_entity_poly.pdbx_strand_id
1 'polypeptide(L)'
;MRKIIFIISFLIFTSANAEISKDDENKLTNCTGIYYAYSMIPQGQLELDKIVHSIAAKKFLNSYLIEKGVNDEKLNKELLKIVDELYGKPYDENSVKKCDEFIYKTISNSKDEILKIINSGIY
;
A
#
# COMPACT_ATOMS: atom_id res chain seq x y z
N MET A 1 -37.44 -39.53 -24.69
CA MET A 1 -37.08 -38.10 -24.70
C MET A 1 -36.01 -37.84 -23.70
N ARG A 2 -34.82 -37.56 -24.15
CA ARG A 2 -33.73 -37.20 -23.26
C ARG A 2 -33.76 -35.70 -23.04
N LYS A 3 -34.06 -35.31 -21.82
CA LYS A 3 -33.86 -33.91 -21.42
C LYS A 3 -32.36 -33.70 -21.21
N ILE A 4 -31.76 -32.95 -22.10
CA ILE A 4 -30.38 -32.51 -21.92
C ILE A 4 -30.45 -31.33 -20.91
N ILE A 5 -30.07 -31.63 -19.68
CA ILE A 5 -29.86 -30.59 -18.67
C ILE A 5 -28.50 -29.96 -18.95
N PHE A 6 -28.50 -28.83 -19.61
CA PHE A 6 -27.31 -28.00 -19.66
C PHE A 6 -27.09 -27.41 -18.26
N ILE A 7 -26.21 -28.07 -17.52
CA ILE A 7 -25.65 -27.42 -16.33
C ILE A 7 -24.69 -26.36 -16.86
N ILE A 8 -25.18 -25.15 -16.98
CA ILE A 8 -24.29 -24.01 -17.18
C ILE A 8 -23.55 -23.83 -15.87
N SER A 9 -22.35 -24.40 -15.82
CA SER A 9 -21.41 -24.07 -14.77
C SER A 9 -21.07 -22.61 -14.94
N PHE A 10 -21.74 -21.74 -14.19
CA PHE A 10 -21.25 -20.40 -14.00
C PHE A 10 -19.95 -20.51 -13.22
N LEU A 11 -18.85 -20.56 -13.95
CA LEU A 11 -17.56 -20.24 -13.39
C LEU A 11 -17.60 -18.77 -13.00
N ILE A 12 -17.94 -18.53 -11.74
CA ILE A 12 -17.73 -17.23 -11.15
C ILE A 12 -16.22 -17.09 -11.07
N PHE A 13 -15.65 -16.45 -12.07
CA PHE A 13 -14.30 -15.93 -11.97
C PHE A 13 -14.36 -14.83 -10.91
N THR A 14 -14.04 -15.21 -9.66
CA THR A 14 -13.59 -14.21 -8.72
C THR A 14 -12.34 -13.62 -9.35
N SER A 15 -12.48 -12.42 -9.91
CA SER A 15 -11.34 -11.73 -10.48
C SER A 15 -10.26 -11.62 -9.40
N ALA A 16 -8.99 -11.79 -9.77
CA ALA A 16 -7.85 -11.57 -8.90
C ALA A 16 -7.80 -10.14 -8.31
N ASN A 17 -8.69 -9.27 -8.77
CA ASN A 17 -8.89 -7.88 -8.36
C ASN A 17 -10.09 -7.73 -7.43
N ALA A 18 -10.30 -8.71 -6.53
CA ALA A 18 -11.29 -8.54 -5.48
C ALA A 18 -11.06 -7.21 -4.75
N GLU A 19 -12.11 -6.42 -4.64
CA GLU A 19 -12.06 -5.16 -3.90
C GLU A 19 -11.61 -5.43 -2.46
N ILE A 20 -10.76 -4.56 -1.95
CA ILE A 20 -10.37 -4.59 -0.54
C ILE A 20 -11.52 -4.05 0.31
N SER A 21 -11.61 -4.49 1.56
CA SER A 21 -12.58 -3.94 2.49
C SER A 21 -12.32 -2.46 2.73
N LYS A 22 -13.36 -1.71 3.06
CA LYS A 22 -13.22 -0.28 3.36
C LYS A 22 -12.30 -0.02 4.55
N ASP A 23 -12.33 -0.89 5.54
CA ASP A 23 -11.46 -0.82 6.71
C ASP A 23 -9.98 -1.00 6.33
N ASP A 24 -9.68 -2.01 5.52
CA ASP A 24 -8.32 -2.24 5.03
C ASP A 24 -7.85 -1.10 4.11
N GLU A 25 -8.71 -0.61 3.24
CA GLU A 25 -8.42 0.55 2.40
C GLU A 25 -8.00 1.76 3.25
N ASN A 26 -8.76 2.06 4.29
CA ASN A 26 -8.47 3.18 5.17
C ASN A 26 -7.13 3.00 5.92
N LYS A 27 -6.87 1.80 6.43
CA LYS A 27 -5.61 1.50 7.11
C LYS A 27 -4.41 1.55 6.16
N LEU A 28 -4.54 1.00 4.96
CA LEU A 28 -3.49 1.04 3.95
C LEU A 28 -3.23 2.47 3.46
N THR A 29 -4.28 3.26 3.29
CA THR A 29 -4.15 4.69 2.93
C THR A 29 -3.41 5.45 4.02
N ASN A 30 -3.74 5.22 5.28
CA ASN A 30 -3.04 5.84 6.40
C ASN A 30 -1.57 5.46 6.44
N CYS A 31 -1.25 4.18 6.28
CA CYS A 31 0.13 3.71 6.21
C CYS A 31 0.89 4.33 5.03
N THR A 32 0.25 4.41 3.87
CA THR A 32 0.86 5.05 2.69
C THR A 32 1.21 6.50 2.96
N GLY A 33 0.32 7.24 3.63
CA GLY A 33 0.56 8.62 4.03
C GLY A 33 1.72 8.77 5.02
N ILE A 34 1.84 7.86 5.96
CA ILE A 34 2.95 7.82 6.92
C ILE A 34 4.29 7.60 6.20
N TYR A 35 4.37 6.62 5.32
CA TYR A 35 5.57 6.38 4.52
C TYR A 35 5.89 7.58 3.62
N TYR A 36 4.87 8.19 3.02
CA TYR A 36 5.06 9.36 2.19
C TYR A 36 5.68 10.52 2.97
N ALA A 37 5.16 10.82 4.16
CA ALA A 37 5.70 11.85 5.02
C ALA A 37 7.16 11.58 5.39
N TYR A 38 7.49 10.36 5.76
CA TYR A 38 8.85 9.97 6.15
C TYR A 38 9.81 9.86 4.96
N SER A 39 9.30 9.59 3.76
CA SER A 39 10.11 9.62 2.54
C SER A 39 10.65 11.02 2.21
N MET A 40 10.02 12.05 2.77
CA MET A 40 10.37 13.45 2.54
C MET A 40 11.31 14.03 3.60
N ILE A 41 11.69 13.25 4.59
CA ILE A 41 12.66 13.70 5.60
C ILE A 41 14.01 13.93 4.91
N PRO A 42 14.64 15.10 5.13
CA PRO A 42 15.91 15.41 4.48
C PRO A 42 17.02 14.43 4.85
N GLN A 43 17.89 14.14 3.88
CA GLN A 43 19.08 13.32 4.13
C GLN A 43 19.92 13.92 5.24
N GLY A 44 20.41 13.07 6.14
CA GLY A 44 21.17 13.48 7.31
C GLY A 44 20.33 13.68 8.57
N GLN A 45 19.03 13.76 8.46
CA GLN A 45 18.10 13.83 9.60
C GLN A 45 17.52 12.48 10.01
N LEU A 46 17.64 11.48 9.14
CA LEU A 46 17.22 10.12 9.38
C LEU A 46 18.17 9.18 8.63
N GLU A 47 18.36 7.98 9.16
CA GLU A 47 19.16 6.95 8.50
C GLU A 47 18.64 6.67 7.09
N LEU A 48 19.53 6.59 6.11
CA LEU A 48 19.18 6.47 4.70
C LEU A 48 18.32 5.24 4.40
N ASP A 49 18.62 4.11 5.04
CA ASP A 49 17.85 2.88 4.88
C ASP A 49 16.38 3.04 5.29
N LYS A 50 16.09 3.84 6.30
CA LYS A 50 14.73 4.15 6.74
C LYS A 50 14.00 5.03 5.75
N ILE A 51 14.69 6.02 5.18
CA ILE A 51 14.12 6.87 4.12
C ILE A 51 13.81 6.04 2.87
N VAL A 52 14.75 5.22 2.44
CA VAL A 52 14.59 4.34 1.26
C VAL A 52 13.45 3.35 1.46
N HIS A 53 13.34 2.75 2.64
CA HIS A 53 12.22 1.87 2.98
C HIS A 53 10.87 2.60 2.84
N SER A 54 10.78 3.81 3.35
CA SER A 54 9.56 4.63 3.26
C SER A 54 9.20 4.97 1.83
N ILE A 55 10.18 5.33 1.00
CA ILE A 55 9.96 5.60 -0.42
C ILE A 55 9.43 4.35 -1.14
N ALA A 56 10.07 3.21 -0.93
CA ALA A 56 9.69 1.96 -1.58
C ALA A 56 8.32 1.46 -1.12
N ALA A 57 8.03 1.52 0.18
CA ALA A 57 6.74 1.12 0.74
C ALA A 57 5.61 2.02 0.22
N LYS A 58 5.83 3.32 0.19
CA LYS A 58 4.86 4.28 -0.38
C LYS A 58 4.56 3.97 -1.85
N LYS A 59 5.60 3.73 -2.63
CA LYS A 59 5.46 3.41 -4.06
C LYS A 59 4.68 2.12 -4.29
N PHE A 60 5.01 1.08 -3.54
CA PHE A 60 4.30 -0.19 -3.60
C PHE A 60 2.82 -0.05 -3.24
N LEU A 61 2.53 0.60 -2.12
CA LEU A 61 1.15 0.77 -1.64
C LEU A 61 0.31 1.65 -2.54
N ASN A 62 0.88 2.72 -3.06
CA ASN A 62 0.18 3.60 -3.99
C ASN A 62 -0.27 2.82 -5.22
N SER A 63 0.62 2.03 -5.83
CA SER A 63 0.30 1.17 -6.96
C SER A 63 -0.74 0.11 -6.60
N TYR A 64 -0.60 -0.52 -5.44
CA TYR A 64 -1.54 -1.53 -4.97
C TYR A 64 -2.95 -0.98 -4.81
N LEU A 65 -3.09 0.17 -4.16
CA LEU A 65 -4.40 0.80 -3.93
C LEU A 65 -5.07 1.21 -5.25
N ILE A 66 -4.32 1.74 -6.19
CA ILE A 66 -4.84 2.09 -7.52
C ILE A 66 -5.31 0.85 -8.28
N GLU A 67 -4.53 -0.23 -8.24
CA GLU A 67 -4.92 -1.51 -8.84
C GLU A 67 -6.20 -2.09 -8.22
N LYS A 68 -6.44 -1.82 -6.95
CA LYS A 68 -7.67 -2.23 -6.25
C LYS A 68 -8.85 -1.31 -6.49
N GLY A 69 -8.71 -0.32 -7.36
CA GLY A 69 -9.80 0.55 -7.77
C GLY A 69 -9.96 1.83 -6.95
N VAL A 70 -9.01 2.13 -6.07
CA VAL A 70 -9.04 3.40 -5.33
C VAL A 70 -8.77 4.53 -6.30
N ASN A 71 -9.61 5.56 -6.27
CA ASN A 71 -9.47 6.72 -7.14
C ASN A 71 -8.18 7.48 -6.82
N ASP A 72 -7.36 7.71 -7.84
CA ASP A 72 -6.05 8.35 -7.71
C ASP A 72 -6.12 9.76 -7.11
N GLU A 73 -7.04 10.57 -7.58
CA GLU A 73 -7.23 11.94 -7.09
C GLU A 73 -7.65 11.97 -5.62
N LYS A 74 -8.59 11.11 -5.25
CA LYS A 74 -9.03 10.96 -3.86
C LYS A 74 -7.90 10.47 -2.96
N LEU A 75 -7.17 9.46 -3.42
CA LEU A 75 -6.02 8.91 -2.70
C LEU A 75 -4.99 10.00 -2.45
N ASN A 76 -4.64 10.76 -3.48
CA ASN A 76 -3.66 11.83 -3.38
C ASN A 76 -4.06 12.90 -2.36
N LYS A 77 -5.32 13.29 -2.32
CA LYS A 77 -5.84 14.23 -1.32
C LYS A 77 -5.68 13.70 0.11
N GLU A 78 -6.02 12.45 0.33
CA GLU A 78 -5.90 11.82 1.66
C GLU A 78 -4.44 11.70 2.08
N LEU A 79 -3.55 11.34 1.16
CA LEU A 79 -2.12 11.23 1.44
C LEU A 79 -1.52 12.59 1.83
N LEU A 80 -1.83 13.66 1.10
CA LEU A 80 -1.34 15.00 1.39
C LEU A 80 -1.83 15.51 2.74
N LYS A 81 -3.04 15.15 3.13
CA LYS A 81 -3.60 15.48 4.45
C LYS A 81 -2.75 14.86 5.57
N ILE A 82 -2.40 13.59 5.42
CA ILE A 82 -1.57 12.87 6.40
C ILE A 82 -0.15 13.45 6.43
N VAL A 83 0.41 13.77 5.27
CA VAL A 83 1.73 14.44 5.16
C VAL A 83 1.72 15.75 5.91
N ASP A 84 0.69 16.58 5.73
CA ASP A 84 0.56 17.87 6.43
C ASP A 84 0.48 17.70 7.96
N GLU A 85 -0.25 16.69 8.42
CA GLU A 85 -0.37 16.37 9.85
C GLU A 85 0.97 15.93 10.45
N LEU A 86 1.80 15.24 9.70
CA LEU A 86 3.10 14.72 10.16
C LEU A 86 4.27 15.66 9.87
N TYR A 87 4.06 16.71 9.09
CA TYR A 87 5.11 17.66 8.74
C TYR A 87 5.72 18.30 10.00
N GLY A 88 7.05 18.25 10.08
CA GLY A 88 7.78 18.81 11.23
C GLY A 88 7.77 17.92 12.47
N LYS A 89 7.06 16.80 12.46
CA LYS A 89 7.10 15.84 13.56
C LYS A 89 8.24 14.85 13.37
N PRO A 90 8.85 14.35 14.47
CA PRO A 90 9.93 13.38 14.36
C PRO A 90 9.45 12.04 13.83
N TYR A 91 10.37 11.29 13.23
CA TYR A 91 10.14 9.92 12.79
C TYR A 91 9.69 9.03 13.95
N ASP A 92 8.56 8.36 13.78
CA ASP A 92 8.01 7.43 14.76
C ASP A 92 8.21 5.99 14.29
N GLU A 93 9.21 5.33 14.86
CA GLU A 93 9.57 3.96 14.53
C GLU A 93 8.42 2.97 14.81
N ASN A 94 7.64 3.21 15.88
CA ASN A 94 6.50 2.35 16.22
C ASN A 94 5.40 2.42 15.17
N SER A 95 5.11 3.59 14.63
CA SER A 95 4.11 3.76 13.57
C SER A 95 4.52 3.00 12.31
N VAL A 96 5.79 3.09 11.93
CA VAL A 96 6.33 2.37 10.76
C VAL A 96 6.28 0.87 10.99
N LYS A 97 6.69 0.40 12.15
CA LYS A 97 6.65 -1.02 12.51
C LYS A 97 5.24 -1.59 12.42
N LYS A 98 4.26 -0.89 12.97
CA LYS A 98 2.85 -1.29 12.90
C LYS A 98 2.34 -1.34 11.47
N CYS A 99 2.72 -0.38 10.65
CA CYS A 99 2.38 -0.37 9.23
C CYS A 99 3.03 -1.54 8.49
N ASP A 100 4.32 -1.79 8.71
CA ASP A 100 5.02 -2.92 8.11
C ASP A 100 4.33 -4.24 8.46
N GLU A 101 4.05 -4.48 9.73
CA GLU A 101 3.37 -5.69 10.19
C GLU A 101 2.00 -5.86 9.56
N PHE A 102 1.22 -4.79 9.48
CA PHE A 102 -0.11 -4.81 8.87
C PHE A 102 -0.05 -5.13 7.38
N ILE A 103 0.86 -4.48 6.65
CA ILE A 103 1.04 -4.67 5.20
C ILE A 103 1.49 -6.09 4.90
N TYR A 104 2.49 -6.59 5.61
CA TYR A 104 3.03 -7.93 5.39
C TYR A 104 2.02 -9.03 5.68
N LYS A 105 1.11 -8.78 6.61
CA LYS A 105 0.00 -9.69 6.93
C LYS A 105 -1.13 -9.62 5.91
N THR A 106 -1.46 -8.42 5.45
CA THR A 106 -2.65 -8.15 4.63
C THR A 106 -2.41 -8.40 3.15
N ILE A 107 -1.22 -8.08 2.65
CA ILE A 107 -0.87 -8.18 1.23
C ILE A 107 0.21 -9.26 1.05
N SER A 108 -0.15 -10.35 0.39
CA SER A 108 0.78 -11.44 0.07
C SER A 108 1.98 -10.92 -0.72
N ASN A 109 3.16 -11.40 -0.35
CA ASN A 109 4.43 -11.06 -0.99
C ASN A 109 4.84 -9.58 -0.91
N SER A 110 4.14 -8.77 -0.12
CA SER A 110 4.42 -7.33 -0.03
C SER A 110 5.85 -7.04 0.44
N LYS A 111 6.35 -7.79 1.41
CA LYS A 111 7.73 -7.63 1.89
C LYS A 111 8.75 -7.84 0.77
N ASP A 112 8.59 -8.91 -0.01
CA ASP A 112 9.48 -9.22 -1.13
C ASP A 112 9.37 -8.18 -2.24
N GLU A 113 8.18 -7.69 -2.54
CA GLU A 113 7.95 -6.67 -3.55
C GLU A 113 8.58 -5.33 -3.16
N ILE A 114 8.47 -4.94 -1.89
CA ILE A 114 9.12 -3.73 -1.37
C ILE A 114 10.64 -3.88 -1.45
N LEU A 115 11.19 -5.04 -1.06
CA LEU A 115 12.62 -5.31 -1.17
C LEU A 115 13.11 -5.26 -2.62
N LYS A 116 12.32 -5.73 -3.58
CA LYS A 116 12.64 -5.62 -5.01
C LYS A 116 12.77 -4.15 -5.44
N ILE A 117 11.88 -3.30 -4.99
CA ILE A 117 11.94 -1.86 -5.29
C ILE A 117 13.22 -1.26 -4.70
N ILE A 118 13.54 -1.57 -3.45
CA ILE A 118 14.77 -1.10 -2.79
C ILE A 118 16.01 -1.56 -3.56
N ASN A 119 16.07 -2.84 -3.93
CA ASN A 119 17.21 -3.43 -4.62
C ASN A 119 17.36 -2.95 -6.07
N SER A 120 16.27 -2.52 -6.70
CA SER A 120 16.31 -1.98 -8.07
C SER A 120 16.92 -0.57 -8.12
N GLY A 121 16.96 0.14 -6.99
CA GLY A 121 17.40 1.53 -6.93
C GLY A 121 16.46 2.52 -7.62
N ILE A 122 15.29 2.07 -8.04
CA ILE A 122 14.25 2.92 -8.65
C ILE A 122 13.29 3.38 -7.56
N TYR A 123 13.67 4.45 -6.87
CA TYR A 123 12.86 5.07 -5.83
C TYR A 123 13.07 6.58 -5.80
#